data_b8411c248bff162eb06c23c48e312c02
#
_entry.id   b8411c248bff162eb06c23c48e312c02
#
_cell.length_a   1.000
_cell.length_b   1.000
_cell.length_c   1.000
_cell.angle_alpha   90.00
_cell.angle_beta   90.00
_cell.angle_gamma   90.00
#
_symmetry.space_group_name_H-M   'P 1'
#
loop_
_entity.id
_entity.type
_entity.pdbx_description
1 polymer ?
#
loop_
_entity_poly.entity_id
_entity_poly.type
_entity_poly.pdbx_seq_one_letter_code
_entity_poly.pdbx_strand_id
1 'polypeptide(L)'
;MVKRLKGNEQKNMTRSDFLKLALGAATLPSTVIGRGVPDTPKKIARAKAEVQLQLDYHLIGGCVFCSTEHPDPVPMGTRLHTPERKEPMPANALFDMMSVTKTIVATAAAQLVAEGKLDPDAPFTKYLPEHVLGPNCDITVRDLATHSGGFDDTRPYAKKGMDFQRDIWKKRPTWKRRERFCYACYNLIMIGRIVERIAGKRRDALCKERVFDPLGMTDSRWWPVTGPDLARTVQIMKTPKLIGICQDGQSQMNKLPQGNAGVFSTAADMLKFVTDILHRKTFKKEVYDLLYTPTFEHETGRRSWGWDMSPVQRPAGWSASTITHSGFSGQTIAIDPEAGFAGVVLTSRTAEHTTGRICRMRVLSILKENHT
;
A
#
# COMPACT_ATOMS: atom_id res chain seq x y z
N MET A 1 8.99 -25.71 22.15
CA MET A 1 9.95 -25.35 23.21
C MET A 1 11.12 -24.61 22.55
N VAL A 2 11.03 -23.29 22.38
CA VAL A 2 12.09 -22.47 21.78
C VAL A 2 13.09 -22.14 22.89
N LYS A 3 14.30 -22.74 22.83
CA LYS A 3 15.38 -22.36 23.73
C LYS A 3 15.72 -20.88 23.51
N ARG A 4 15.64 -20.06 24.56
CA ARG A 4 16.21 -18.70 24.57
C ARG A 4 17.72 -18.83 24.33
N LEU A 5 18.18 -18.37 23.20
CA LEU A 5 19.62 -18.21 22.93
C LEU A 5 20.17 -17.11 23.86
N LYS A 6 21.32 -17.37 24.49
CA LYS A 6 21.98 -16.42 25.38
C LYS A 6 22.50 -15.23 24.55
N GLY A 7 22.45 -14.03 25.13
CA GLY A 7 22.64 -12.74 24.46
C GLY A 7 23.93 -12.52 23.63
N ASN A 8 24.92 -13.42 23.67
CA ASN A 8 26.12 -13.36 22.85
C ASN A 8 26.02 -14.10 21.50
N GLU A 9 25.08 -15.04 21.37
CA GLU A 9 24.87 -15.78 20.10
C GLU A 9 24.01 -15.00 19.10
N GLN A 10 23.21 -14.04 19.57
CA GLN A 10 22.38 -13.20 18.71
C GLN A 10 23.18 -12.21 17.83
N LYS A 11 24.40 -11.85 18.23
CA LYS A 11 25.24 -10.88 17.49
C LYS A 11 25.86 -11.43 16.21
N ASN A 12 25.91 -12.75 16.01
CA ASN A 12 26.61 -13.40 14.90
C ASN A 12 25.70 -14.11 13.90
N MET A 13 24.37 -14.01 14.07
CA MET A 13 23.45 -14.65 13.13
C MET A 13 23.41 -13.87 11.81
N THR A 14 23.71 -14.56 10.71
CA THR A 14 23.72 -13.95 9.38
C THR A 14 22.28 -13.76 8.89
N ARG A 15 22.13 -12.92 7.88
CA ARG A 15 20.87 -12.68 7.17
C ARG A 15 20.27 -13.96 6.58
N SER A 16 21.14 -14.88 6.13
CA SER A 16 20.76 -16.21 5.64
C SER A 16 20.15 -17.08 6.74
N ASP A 17 20.70 -16.99 7.96
CA ASP A 17 20.20 -17.77 9.11
C ASP A 17 18.83 -17.24 9.57
N PHE A 18 18.61 -15.92 9.51
CA PHE A 18 17.29 -15.34 9.76
C PHE A 18 16.25 -15.80 8.73
N LEU A 19 16.59 -15.83 7.45
CA LEU A 19 15.69 -16.31 6.40
C LEU A 19 15.35 -17.80 6.59
N LYS A 20 16.30 -18.63 7.00
CA LYS A 20 16.08 -20.04 7.33
C LYS A 20 15.17 -20.21 8.55
N LEU A 21 15.35 -19.40 9.60
CA LEU A 21 14.48 -19.38 10.77
C LEU A 21 13.05 -18.91 10.43
N ALA A 22 12.94 -17.87 9.61
CA ALA A 22 11.65 -17.35 9.15
C ALA A 22 10.92 -18.36 8.25
N LEU A 23 11.63 -19.08 7.38
CA LEU A 23 11.09 -20.15 6.54
C LEU A 23 10.78 -21.42 7.35
N GLY A 24 11.64 -21.80 8.30
CA GLY A 24 11.44 -22.97 9.17
C GLY A 24 10.26 -22.84 10.14
N ALA A 25 9.92 -21.62 10.55
CA ALA A 25 8.74 -21.36 11.39
C ALA A 25 7.41 -21.51 10.62
N ALA A 26 7.44 -21.55 9.29
CA ALA A 26 6.26 -21.77 8.45
C ALA A 26 5.74 -23.22 8.46
N THR A 27 6.48 -24.16 9.07
CA THR A 27 6.15 -25.60 9.09
C THR A 27 5.69 -26.12 10.46
N LEU A 28 5.19 -25.27 11.35
CA LEU A 28 4.54 -25.75 12.58
C LEU A 28 3.19 -26.38 12.21
N PRO A 29 2.94 -27.66 12.63
CA PRO A 29 1.70 -28.33 12.30
C PRO A 29 0.51 -27.59 12.92
N SER A 30 -0.52 -27.38 12.12
CA SER A 30 -1.83 -26.92 12.56
C SER A 30 -2.44 -28.01 13.43
N THR A 31 -2.26 -27.94 14.74
CA THR A 31 -3.10 -28.70 15.64
C THR A 31 -4.52 -28.19 15.50
N VAL A 32 -5.41 -29.08 15.08
CA VAL A 32 -6.87 -28.86 15.05
C VAL A 32 -7.32 -28.53 16.46
N ILE A 33 -7.47 -27.26 16.75
CA ILE A 33 -8.09 -26.76 17.99
C ILE A 33 -9.55 -26.50 17.65
N GLY A 34 -10.44 -27.10 18.44
CA GLY A 34 -11.88 -26.99 18.30
C GLY A 34 -12.37 -25.54 18.22
N ARG A 35 -13.54 -25.33 17.63
CA ARG A 35 -14.25 -24.05 17.46
C ARG A 35 -14.42 -23.34 18.82
N GLY A 36 -13.46 -22.52 19.20
CA GLY A 36 -13.48 -21.67 20.37
C GLY A 36 -13.57 -20.20 19.96
N VAL A 37 -14.18 -19.39 20.81
CA VAL A 37 -14.22 -17.91 20.68
C VAL A 37 -12.84 -17.39 20.28
N PRO A 38 -12.74 -16.47 19.29
CA PRO A 38 -11.45 -15.92 18.86
C PRO A 38 -10.69 -15.35 20.05
N ASP A 39 -9.53 -15.91 20.40
CA ASP A 39 -8.70 -15.42 21.51
C ASP A 39 -7.87 -14.22 21.01
N THR A 40 -8.57 -13.09 20.82
CA THR A 40 -7.98 -11.83 20.34
C THR A 40 -6.73 -11.41 21.13
N PRO A 41 -6.70 -11.49 22.49
CA PRO A 41 -5.47 -11.19 23.24
C PRO A 41 -4.27 -12.05 22.85
N LYS A 42 -4.46 -13.34 22.59
CA LYS A 42 -3.36 -14.23 22.15
C LYS A 42 -2.90 -13.91 20.73
N LYS A 43 -3.82 -13.61 19.81
CA LYS A 43 -3.49 -13.15 18.45
C LYS A 43 -2.63 -11.89 18.50
N ILE A 44 -3.03 -10.90 19.28
CA ILE A 44 -2.29 -9.65 19.44
C ILE A 44 -0.91 -9.89 20.05
N ALA A 45 -0.81 -10.74 21.07
CA ALA A 45 0.49 -11.09 21.67
C ALA A 45 1.44 -11.75 20.65
N ARG A 46 0.92 -12.66 19.79
CA ARG A 46 1.70 -13.29 18.72
C ARG A 46 2.09 -12.28 17.63
N ALA A 47 1.19 -11.40 17.22
CA ALA A 47 1.49 -10.33 16.27
C ALA A 47 2.58 -9.38 16.81
N LYS A 48 2.50 -9.00 18.10
CA LYS A 48 3.54 -8.23 18.78
C LYS A 48 4.88 -8.97 18.78
N ALA A 49 4.92 -10.27 19.05
CA ALA A 49 6.15 -11.05 19.02
C ALA A 49 6.79 -11.08 17.64
N GLU A 50 6.00 -11.20 16.56
CA GLU A 50 6.47 -11.12 15.18
C GLU A 50 7.07 -9.73 14.88
N VAL A 51 6.41 -8.65 15.29
CA VAL A 51 6.93 -7.28 15.12
C VAL A 51 8.19 -7.07 15.96
N GLN A 52 8.24 -7.57 17.20
CA GLN A 52 9.40 -7.43 18.08
C GLN A 52 10.64 -8.08 17.46
N LEU A 53 10.48 -9.26 16.85
CA LEU A 53 11.57 -9.93 16.13
C LEU A 53 12.16 -9.02 15.03
N GLN A 54 11.32 -8.30 14.29
CA GLN A 54 11.78 -7.38 13.25
C GLN A 54 12.49 -6.14 13.81
N LEU A 55 12.05 -5.65 14.97
CA LEU A 55 12.70 -4.55 15.70
C LEU A 55 14.08 -4.98 16.21
N ASP A 56 14.19 -6.18 16.79
CA ASP A 56 15.43 -6.72 17.35
C ASP A 56 16.52 -6.93 16.28
N TYR A 57 16.09 -7.26 15.05
CA TYR A 57 16.98 -7.37 13.89
C TYR A 57 17.16 -6.05 13.11
N HIS A 58 16.64 -4.95 13.62
CA HIS A 58 16.75 -3.62 12.99
C HIS A 58 16.24 -3.57 11.52
N LEU A 59 15.27 -4.40 11.19
CA LEU A 59 14.66 -4.43 9.85
C LEU A 59 13.61 -3.33 9.68
N ILE A 60 12.98 -2.95 10.78
CA ILE A 60 12.07 -1.82 10.90
C ILE A 60 12.43 -0.98 12.12
N GLY A 61 12.11 0.31 12.10
CA GLY A 61 12.24 1.20 13.25
C GLY A 61 11.01 1.18 14.16
N GLY A 62 9.85 0.93 13.60
CA GLY A 62 8.59 0.83 14.33
C GLY A 62 7.45 0.33 13.46
N CYS A 63 6.31 0.05 14.11
CA CYS A 63 5.11 -0.50 13.50
C CYS A 63 3.87 0.02 14.20
N VAL A 64 2.77 0.18 13.43
CA VAL A 64 1.40 0.27 13.95
C VAL A 64 0.55 -0.69 13.14
N PHE A 65 -0.23 -1.55 13.81
CA PHE A 65 -1.14 -2.47 13.14
C PHE A 65 -2.53 -2.49 13.81
N CYS A 66 -3.55 -2.82 13.02
CA CYS A 66 -4.93 -3.02 13.45
C CYS A 66 -5.69 -3.89 12.45
N SER A 67 -6.88 -4.33 12.81
CA SER A 67 -7.78 -5.11 11.93
C SER A 67 -9.25 -4.84 12.27
N THR A 68 -10.16 -5.37 11.47
CA THR A 68 -11.61 -5.30 11.75
C THR A 68 -12.01 -6.00 13.05
N GLU A 69 -11.27 -7.03 13.50
CA GLU A 69 -11.48 -7.67 14.82
C GLU A 69 -10.79 -6.91 15.97
N HIS A 70 -9.74 -6.16 15.67
CA HIS A 70 -9.01 -5.37 16.64
C HIS A 70 -8.78 -3.96 16.05
N PRO A 71 -9.79 -3.08 16.18
CA PRO A 71 -9.76 -1.76 15.55
C PRO A 71 -8.80 -0.78 16.20
N ASP A 72 -8.46 -0.97 17.47
CA ASP A 72 -7.54 -0.11 18.20
C ASP A 72 -6.10 -0.31 17.68
N PRO A 73 -5.44 0.76 17.19
CA PRO A 73 -4.09 0.66 16.67
C PRO A 73 -3.07 0.24 17.74
N VAL A 74 -2.25 -0.76 17.42
CA VAL A 74 -1.19 -1.27 18.30
C VAL A 74 0.16 -0.70 17.85
N PRO A 75 0.72 0.30 18.56
CA PRO A 75 2.02 0.86 18.27
C PRO A 75 3.16 0.04 18.88
N MET A 76 4.29 -0.08 18.15
CA MET A 76 5.52 -0.73 18.61
C MET A 76 6.76 -0.03 18.04
N GLY A 77 7.85 -0.03 18.78
CA GLY A 77 9.13 0.58 18.38
C GLY A 77 9.10 2.11 18.41
N THR A 78 9.79 2.74 17.46
CA THR A 78 10.00 4.20 17.44
C THR A 78 9.52 4.84 16.12
N ARG A 79 9.01 6.07 16.22
CA ARG A 79 8.71 6.90 15.04
C ARG A 79 9.94 7.60 14.49
N LEU A 80 10.88 7.96 15.36
CA LEU A 80 12.21 8.48 15.04
C LEU A 80 13.28 7.51 15.55
N HIS A 81 14.31 7.32 14.76
CA HIS A 81 15.42 6.40 15.07
C HIS A 81 16.75 6.96 14.52
N THR A 82 17.05 8.21 14.87
CA THR A 82 18.38 8.79 14.65
C THR A 82 19.32 8.41 15.79
N PRO A 83 20.65 8.50 15.62
CA PRO A 83 21.59 8.28 16.70
C PRO A 83 21.32 9.16 17.92
N GLU A 84 20.90 10.40 17.69
CA GLU A 84 20.72 11.43 18.72
C GLU A 84 19.33 11.40 19.34
N ARG A 85 18.35 10.81 18.66
CA ARG A 85 16.95 10.93 19.04
C ARG A 85 16.15 9.66 18.72
N LYS A 86 15.57 9.07 19.77
CA LYS A 86 14.63 7.95 19.67
C LYS A 86 13.31 8.36 20.32
N GLU A 87 12.24 8.37 19.56
CA GLU A 87 10.91 8.68 20.07
C GLU A 87 9.98 7.49 19.89
N PRO A 88 9.16 7.16 20.91
CA PRO A 88 8.24 6.03 20.82
C PRO A 88 7.24 6.23 19.69
N MET A 89 6.76 5.13 19.13
CA MET A 89 5.72 5.12 18.09
C MET A 89 4.38 5.46 18.74
N PRO A 90 3.71 6.57 18.35
CA PRO A 90 2.35 6.84 18.84
C PRO A 90 1.31 6.02 18.05
N ALA A 91 0.16 5.72 18.69
CA ALA A 91 -0.92 4.98 18.04
C ALA A 91 -1.50 5.70 16.81
N ASN A 92 -1.50 7.04 16.84
CA ASN A 92 -1.95 7.91 15.75
C ASN A 92 -0.78 8.37 14.85
N ALA A 93 0.29 7.59 14.75
CA ALA A 93 1.43 7.91 13.91
C ALA A 93 1.05 8.11 12.45
N LEU A 94 1.58 9.15 11.83
CA LEU A 94 1.41 9.46 10.40
C LEU A 94 2.53 8.82 9.58
N PHE A 95 2.14 7.90 8.70
CA PHE A 95 3.04 7.23 7.77
C PHE A 95 2.89 7.79 6.36
N ASP A 96 4.00 7.96 5.64
CA ASP A 96 3.96 8.07 4.18
C ASP A 96 3.45 6.74 3.61
N MET A 97 2.27 6.76 3.02
CA MET A 97 1.60 5.57 2.50
C MET A 97 2.22 5.05 1.22
N MET A 98 3.13 5.82 0.61
CA MET A 98 3.79 5.45 -0.63
C MET A 98 2.79 4.94 -1.67
N SER A 99 3.03 3.76 -2.22
CA SER A 99 2.19 3.18 -3.27
C SER A 99 0.77 2.78 -2.82
N VAL A 100 0.48 2.72 -1.52
CA VAL A 100 -0.92 2.58 -1.06
C VAL A 100 -1.77 3.78 -1.50
N THR A 101 -1.16 4.95 -1.74
CA THR A 101 -1.82 6.11 -2.40
C THR A 101 -2.57 5.72 -3.67
N LYS A 102 -2.06 4.72 -4.41
CA LYS A 102 -2.69 4.26 -5.66
C LYS A 102 -4.11 3.76 -5.46
N THR A 103 -4.39 3.09 -4.34
CA THR A 103 -5.74 2.60 -4.04
C THR A 103 -6.71 3.73 -3.76
N ILE A 104 -6.27 4.81 -3.13
CA ILE A 104 -7.07 6.03 -2.88
C ILE A 104 -7.44 6.69 -4.21
N VAL A 105 -6.44 6.91 -5.08
CA VAL A 105 -6.66 7.52 -6.41
C VAL A 105 -7.52 6.62 -7.30
N ALA A 106 -7.31 5.30 -7.27
CA ALA A 106 -8.11 4.33 -7.99
C ALA A 106 -9.58 4.34 -7.52
N THR A 107 -9.83 4.47 -6.22
CA THR A 107 -11.20 4.58 -5.67
C THR A 107 -11.87 5.88 -6.12
N ALA A 108 -11.17 7.01 -6.13
CA ALA A 108 -11.71 8.25 -6.66
C ALA A 108 -12.02 8.15 -8.18
N ALA A 109 -11.15 7.47 -8.94
CA ALA A 109 -11.37 7.22 -10.36
C ALA A 109 -12.57 6.27 -10.60
N ALA A 110 -12.72 5.22 -9.78
CA ALA A 110 -13.86 4.30 -9.86
C ALA A 110 -15.20 5.01 -9.62
N GLN A 111 -15.24 6.03 -8.76
CA GLN A 111 -16.45 6.85 -8.59
C GLN A 111 -16.79 7.63 -9.87
N LEU A 112 -15.79 8.17 -10.58
CA LEU A 112 -16.04 8.82 -11.88
C LEU A 112 -16.53 7.82 -12.94
N VAL A 113 -16.09 6.56 -12.88
CA VAL A 113 -16.64 5.50 -13.72
C VAL A 113 -18.11 5.23 -13.36
N ALA A 114 -18.43 5.08 -12.09
CA ALA A 114 -19.80 4.85 -11.61
C ALA A 114 -20.76 6.04 -11.87
N GLU A 115 -20.20 7.24 -12.12
CA GLU A 115 -20.92 8.44 -12.55
C GLU A 115 -21.05 8.54 -14.07
N GLY A 116 -20.47 7.63 -14.86
CA GLY A 116 -20.44 7.69 -16.33
C GLY A 116 -19.53 8.79 -16.90
N LYS A 117 -18.70 9.42 -16.07
CA LYS A 117 -17.77 10.50 -16.47
C LYS A 117 -16.44 9.97 -16.99
N LEU A 118 -16.05 8.78 -16.59
CA LEU A 118 -14.84 8.08 -17.01
C LEU A 118 -15.23 6.72 -17.59
N ASP A 119 -14.94 6.50 -18.86
CA ASP A 119 -15.07 5.20 -19.50
C ASP A 119 -13.76 4.41 -19.26
N PRO A 120 -13.79 3.30 -18.49
CA PRO A 120 -12.60 2.54 -18.18
C PRO A 120 -11.99 1.84 -19.39
N ASP A 121 -12.79 1.59 -20.43
CA ASP A 121 -12.38 0.86 -21.63
C ASP A 121 -12.02 1.78 -22.80
N ALA A 122 -12.18 3.09 -22.64
CA ALA A 122 -11.68 4.06 -23.60
C ALA A 122 -10.14 4.16 -23.54
N PRO A 123 -9.49 4.46 -24.68
CA PRO A 123 -8.09 4.83 -24.69
C PRO A 123 -7.79 5.95 -23.70
N PHE A 124 -6.76 5.80 -22.88
CA PHE A 124 -6.45 6.82 -21.88
C PHE A 124 -6.09 8.18 -22.49
N THR A 125 -5.59 8.17 -23.74
CA THR A 125 -5.27 9.37 -24.53
C THR A 125 -6.53 10.17 -24.95
N LYS A 126 -7.72 9.59 -24.92
CA LYS A 126 -8.99 10.32 -25.03
C LYS A 126 -9.08 11.43 -23.97
N TYR A 127 -8.59 11.14 -22.77
CA TYR A 127 -8.60 12.08 -21.65
C TYR A 127 -7.31 12.90 -21.55
N LEU A 128 -6.22 12.44 -22.17
CA LEU A 128 -4.88 13.04 -22.13
C LEU A 128 -4.32 13.14 -23.58
N PRO A 129 -4.92 13.98 -24.45
CA PRO A 129 -4.57 14.05 -25.87
C PRO A 129 -3.14 14.57 -26.13
N GLU A 130 -2.52 15.24 -25.17
CA GLU A 130 -1.12 15.69 -25.23
C GLU A 130 -0.10 14.55 -25.16
N HIS A 131 -0.53 13.34 -24.88
CA HIS A 131 0.35 12.20 -24.80
C HIS A 131 0.88 11.78 -26.17
N VAL A 132 2.16 11.43 -26.26
CA VAL A 132 2.87 11.11 -27.51
C VAL A 132 2.26 9.92 -28.31
N LEU A 133 1.46 9.05 -27.69
CA LEU A 133 0.77 7.96 -28.36
C LEU A 133 -0.41 8.43 -29.22
N GLY A 134 -0.94 9.63 -28.95
CA GLY A 134 -1.98 10.24 -29.74
C GLY A 134 -3.31 9.46 -29.78
N PRO A 135 -4.19 9.77 -30.75
CA PRO A 135 -5.54 9.20 -30.81
C PRO A 135 -5.59 7.71 -31.19
N ASN A 136 -4.55 7.17 -31.79
CA ASN A 136 -4.47 5.77 -32.19
C ASN A 136 -3.96 4.84 -31.07
N CYS A 137 -3.87 5.35 -29.83
CA CYS A 137 -3.50 4.55 -28.68
C CYS A 137 -4.61 3.54 -28.35
N ASP A 138 -4.25 2.27 -28.21
CA ASP A 138 -5.17 1.19 -27.81
C ASP A 138 -5.14 0.89 -26.31
N ILE A 139 -4.22 1.50 -25.55
CA ILE A 139 -4.08 1.31 -24.10
C ILE A 139 -5.22 2.03 -23.39
N THR A 140 -6.04 1.28 -22.66
CA THR A 140 -7.23 1.81 -21.98
C THR A 140 -6.90 2.33 -20.58
N VAL A 141 -7.83 3.07 -19.97
CA VAL A 141 -7.73 3.48 -18.56
C VAL A 141 -7.69 2.25 -17.66
N ARG A 142 -8.43 1.19 -17.98
CA ARG A 142 -8.40 -0.10 -17.27
C ARG A 142 -7.02 -0.74 -17.31
N ASP A 143 -6.32 -0.69 -18.43
CA ASP A 143 -4.97 -1.24 -18.53
C ASP A 143 -3.96 -0.47 -17.66
N LEU A 144 -4.16 0.85 -17.50
CA LEU A 144 -3.39 1.63 -16.52
C LEU A 144 -3.71 1.18 -15.08
N ALA A 145 -5.01 1.04 -14.74
CA ALA A 145 -5.43 0.66 -13.39
C ALA A 145 -4.94 -0.74 -12.97
N THR A 146 -4.72 -1.63 -13.93
CA THR A 146 -4.25 -3.02 -13.71
C THR A 146 -2.77 -3.22 -13.97
N HIS A 147 -2.01 -2.17 -14.32
CA HIS A 147 -0.61 -2.27 -14.71
C HIS A 147 -0.35 -3.23 -15.88
N SER A 148 -1.26 -3.28 -16.84
CA SER A 148 -1.21 -4.13 -18.03
C SER A 148 -1.07 -3.35 -19.35
N GLY A 149 -0.88 -2.03 -19.28
CA GLY A 149 -0.70 -1.16 -20.46
C GLY A 149 0.68 -1.24 -21.10
N GLY A 150 1.57 -2.10 -20.60
CA GLY A 150 2.92 -2.29 -21.16
C GLY A 150 3.97 -1.28 -20.71
N PHE A 151 3.63 -0.33 -19.85
CA PHE A 151 4.59 0.61 -19.28
C PHE A 151 5.41 -0.05 -18.17
N ASP A 152 6.71 0.14 -18.20
CA ASP A 152 7.65 -0.22 -17.15
C ASP A 152 7.94 0.96 -16.20
N ASP A 153 8.72 0.73 -15.14
CA ASP A 153 9.10 1.77 -14.19
C ASP A 153 10.37 2.55 -14.58
N THR A 154 10.85 2.42 -15.81
CA THR A 154 11.92 3.29 -16.33
C THR A 154 11.45 4.74 -16.39
N ARG A 155 12.34 5.66 -16.02
CA ARG A 155 12.01 7.07 -15.81
C ARG A 155 12.81 7.96 -16.75
N PRO A 156 12.48 8.00 -18.05
CA PRO A 156 13.22 8.84 -18.99
C PRO A 156 13.19 10.32 -18.58
N TYR A 157 12.09 10.73 -17.94
CA TYR A 157 11.89 12.08 -17.40
C TYR A 157 12.64 12.36 -16.08
N ALA A 158 13.37 11.38 -15.52
CA ALA A 158 14.19 11.53 -14.31
C ALA A 158 15.68 11.77 -14.58
N LYS A 159 16.07 11.84 -15.83
CA LYS A 159 17.46 12.11 -16.22
C LYS A 159 17.82 13.58 -16.03
N LYS A 160 19.11 13.87 -15.77
CA LYS A 160 19.62 15.24 -15.65
C LYS A 160 19.24 16.05 -16.90
N GLY A 161 18.69 17.24 -16.72
CA GLY A 161 18.25 18.13 -17.81
C GLY A 161 16.84 17.85 -18.35
N MET A 162 16.13 16.82 -17.83
CA MET A 162 14.75 16.54 -18.18
C MET A 162 13.79 17.34 -17.29
N ASP A 163 12.66 17.72 -17.85
CA ASP A 163 11.55 18.35 -17.14
C ASP A 163 10.42 17.33 -16.93
N PHE A 164 10.05 17.08 -15.68
CA PHE A 164 9.04 16.06 -15.36
C PHE A 164 7.69 16.39 -16.02
N GLN A 165 7.25 17.65 -15.97
CA GLN A 165 5.93 18.03 -16.48
C GLN A 165 5.84 17.91 -18.01
N ARG A 166 6.92 18.24 -18.69
CA ARG A 166 7.03 18.15 -20.16
C ARG A 166 7.28 16.73 -20.64
N ASP A 167 8.20 16.01 -19.98
CA ASP A 167 8.77 14.80 -20.55
C ASP A 167 7.99 13.53 -20.15
N ILE A 168 7.14 13.61 -19.13
CA ILE A 168 6.27 12.49 -18.73
C ILE A 168 5.30 12.07 -19.87
N TRP A 169 4.89 13.02 -20.72
CA TRP A 169 4.01 12.78 -21.84
C TRP A 169 4.66 11.99 -22.98
N LYS A 170 5.99 11.88 -22.97
CA LYS A 170 6.79 11.21 -24.00
C LYS A 170 7.04 9.74 -23.72
N LYS A 171 6.59 9.25 -22.55
CA LYS A 171 6.81 7.85 -22.18
C LYS A 171 6.03 6.92 -23.11
N ARG A 172 6.75 5.94 -23.67
CA ARG A 172 6.17 4.87 -24.49
C ARG A 172 6.15 3.55 -23.71
N PRO A 173 5.20 2.64 -24.00
CA PRO A 173 5.21 1.30 -23.44
C PRO A 173 6.45 0.54 -23.92
N THR A 174 6.97 -0.32 -23.07
CA THR A 174 8.08 -1.25 -23.35
C THR A 174 7.57 -2.58 -23.88
N TRP A 175 6.36 -2.95 -23.45
CA TRP A 175 5.67 -4.19 -23.78
C TRP A 175 4.39 -3.90 -24.56
N LYS A 176 3.86 -4.90 -25.26
CA LYS A 176 2.53 -4.79 -25.84
C LYS A 176 1.47 -4.72 -24.74
N ARG A 177 0.37 -4.05 -25.03
CA ARG A 177 -0.79 -4.03 -24.15
C ARG A 177 -1.20 -5.45 -23.75
N ARG A 178 -1.38 -5.67 -22.43
CA ARG A 178 -1.81 -6.93 -21.80
C ARG A 178 -0.88 -8.14 -22.03
N GLU A 179 0.28 -7.94 -22.58
CA GLU A 179 1.30 -8.99 -22.75
C GLU A 179 1.79 -9.56 -21.42
N ARG A 180 1.85 -8.71 -20.40
CA ARG A 180 2.27 -9.09 -19.05
C ARG A 180 1.84 -8.08 -18.01
N PHE A 181 1.83 -8.49 -16.75
CA PHE A 181 1.84 -7.55 -15.64
C PHE A 181 3.20 -6.85 -15.56
N CYS A 182 3.17 -5.52 -15.58
CA CYS A 182 4.37 -4.73 -15.36
C CYS A 182 4.04 -3.53 -14.46
N TYR A 183 4.39 -3.65 -13.17
CA TYR A 183 4.14 -2.58 -12.22
C TYR A 183 4.91 -1.32 -12.58
N ALA A 184 4.21 -0.22 -12.77
CA ALA A 184 4.80 1.09 -13.03
C ALA A 184 4.04 2.21 -12.31
N CYS A 185 4.78 3.07 -11.61
CA CYS A 185 4.21 4.26 -10.99
C CYS A 185 3.54 5.18 -12.01
N TYR A 186 4.08 5.22 -13.22
CA TYR A 186 3.56 5.96 -14.35
C TYR A 186 2.04 5.75 -14.57
N ASN A 187 1.56 4.52 -14.47
CA ASN A 187 0.15 4.20 -14.72
C ASN A 187 -0.80 5.00 -13.84
N LEU A 188 -0.54 5.04 -12.53
CA LEU A 188 -1.40 5.77 -11.59
C LEU A 188 -1.12 7.29 -11.58
N ILE A 189 0.03 7.73 -12.07
CA ILE A 189 0.26 9.15 -12.36
C ILE A 189 -0.67 9.60 -13.49
N MET A 190 -0.81 8.79 -14.56
CA MET A 190 -1.75 9.09 -15.65
C MET A 190 -3.21 9.07 -15.18
N ILE A 191 -3.63 8.07 -14.41
CA ILE A 191 -4.97 8.05 -13.79
C ILE A 191 -5.17 9.31 -12.94
N GLY A 192 -4.20 9.70 -12.10
CA GLY A 192 -4.26 10.94 -11.34
C GLY A 192 -4.49 12.18 -12.18
N ARG A 193 -3.89 12.27 -13.39
CA ARG A 193 -4.10 13.37 -14.33
C ARG A 193 -5.47 13.29 -15.00
N ILE A 194 -5.95 12.10 -15.33
CA ILE A 194 -7.28 11.89 -15.90
C ILE A 194 -8.36 12.36 -14.94
N VAL A 195 -8.32 11.92 -13.67
CA VAL A 195 -9.33 12.30 -12.67
C VAL A 195 -9.32 13.80 -12.39
N GLU A 196 -8.14 14.41 -12.36
CA GLU A 196 -7.99 15.88 -12.20
C GLU A 196 -8.63 16.65 -13.36
N ARG A 197 -8.41 16.20 -14.60
CA ARG A 197 -9.00 16.80 -15.81
C ARG A 197 -10.51 16.69 -15.85
N ILE A 198 -11.04 15.49 -15.57
CA ILE A 198 -12.50 15.25 -15.59
C ILE A 198 -13.19 16.06 -14.48
N ALA A 199 -12.61 16.10 -13.29
CA ALA A 199 -13.21 16.77 -12.14
C ALA A 199 -12.98 18.29 -12.12
N GLY A 200 -12.05 18.81 -12.91
CA GLY A 200 -11.64 20.22 -12.85
C GLY A 200 -11.04 20.65 -11.52
N LYS A 201 -10.58 19.68 -10.72
CA LYS A 201 -10.00 19.88 -9.38
C LYS A 201 -8.67 19.14 -9.27
N ARG A 202 -7.75 19.68 -8.46
CA ARG A 202 -6.51 18.98 -8.16
C ARG A 202 -6.83 17.62 -7.51
N ARG A 203 -6.04 16.59 -7.84
CA ARG A 203 -6.26 15.21 -7.37
C ARG A 203 -6.23 15.04 -5.86
N ASP A 204 -5.43 15.86 -5.17
CA ASP A 204 -5.38 15.86 -3.71
C ASP A 204 -6.71 16.37 -3.10
N ALA A 205 -7.23 17.49 -3.61
CA ALA A 205 -8.53 18.01 -3.20
C ALA A 205 -9.67 17.04 -3.57
N LEU A 206 -9.60 16.43 -4.76
CA LEU A 206 -10.59 15.45 -5.20
C LEU A 206 -10.58 14.20 -4.32
N CYS A 207 -9.42 13.63 -4.01
CA CYS A 207 -9.32 12.47 -3.13
C CYS A 207 -9.80 12.79 -1.71
N LYS A 208 -9.52 13.99 -1.21
CA LYS A 208 -10.06 14.44 0.07
C LYS A 208 -11.60 14.43 0.05
N GLU A 209 -12.20 15.13 -0.90
CA GLU A 209 -13.66 15.26 -1.03
C GLU A 209 -14.36 13.90 -1.26
N ARG A 210 -13.76 13.03 -2.07
CA ARG A 210 -14.41 11.79 -2.51
C ARG A 210 -14.07 10.56 -1.70
N VAL A 211 -12.96 10.59 -0.96
CA VAL A 211 -12.51 9.41 -0.19
C VAL A 211 -12.34 9.76 1.27
N PHE A 212 -11.51 10.77 1.62
CA PHE A 212 -11.21 11.01 3.02
C PHE A 212 -12.42 11.53 3.80
N ASP A 213 -13.10 12.55 3.29
CA ASP A 213 -14.22 13.18 3.99
C ASP A 213 -15.40 12.22 4.17
N PRO A 214 -15.88 11.48 3.13
CA PRO A 214 -16.99 10.55 3.28
C PRO A 214 -16.70 9.39 4.23
N LEU A 215 -15.43 8.98 4.35
CA LEU A 215 -15.00 7.90 5.24
C LEU A 215 -14.57 8.38 6.63
N GLY A 216 -14.62 9.68 6.90
CA GLY A 216 -14.14 10.25 8.16
C GLY A 216 -12.65 10.03 8.41
N MET A 217 -11.84 10.01 7.36
CA MET A 217 -10.38 9.86 7.42
C MET A 217 -9.70 11.19 7.74
N THR A 218 -9.96 11.73 8.91
CA THR A 218 -9.58 13.10 9.32
C THR A 218 -8.08 13.31 9.48
N ASP A 219 -7.33 12.24 9.71
CA ASP A 219 -5.87 12.25 9.83
C ASP A 219 -5.16 12.08 8.48
N SER A 220 -5.89 11.73 7.42
CA SER A 220 -5.31 11.49 6.09
C SER A 220 -5.13 12.78 5.32
N ARG A 221 -3.96 12.95 4.73
CA ARG A 221 -3.60 14.17 3.98
C ARG A 221 -2.53 13.91 2.92
N TRP A 222 -2.38 14.86 2.02
CA TRP A 222 -1.28 14.84 1.07
C TRP A 222 -0.06 15.58 1.62
N TRP A 223 1.12 15.16 1.18
CA TRP A 223 2.36 15.86 1.49
C TRP A 223 2.42 17.27 0.88
N PRO A 224 3.19 18.24 1.46
CA PRO A 224 3.99 18.10 2.67
C PRO A 224 3.12 18.11 3.93
N VAL A 225 3.52 17.30 4.92
CA VAL A 225 2.97 17.39 6.27
C VAL A 225 3.70 18.51 6.99
N THR A 226 2.96 19.40 7.63
CA THR A 226 3.48 20.59 8.32
C THR A 226 2.83 20.80 9.68
N GLY A 227 3.35 21.73 10.44
CA GLY A 227 2.76 22.11 11.74
C GLY A 227 2.80 20.99 12.79
N PRO A 228 1.79 20.91 13.68
CA PRO A 228 1.78 19.94 14.79
C PRO A 228 1.87 18.48 14.37
N ASP A 229 1.40 18.14 13.17
CA ASP A 229 1.43 16.77 12.65
C ASP A 229 2.83 16.22 12.40
N LEU A 230 3.83 17.08 12.25
CA LEU A 230 5.24 16.63 12.19
C LEU A 230 5.66 15.89 13.46
N ALA A 231 5.08 16.23 14.61
CA ALA A 231 5.40 15.60 15.90
C ALA A 231 4.98 14.12 15.97
N ARG A 232 4.04 13.68 15.11
CA ARG A 232 3.60 12.27 15.02
C ARG A 232 3.93 11.62 13.68
N THR A 233 4.62 12.34 12.78
CA THR A 233 5.04 11.78 11.49
C THR A 233 6.24 10.85 11.65
N VAL A 234 6.16 9.70 10.99
CA VAL A 234 7.16 8.63 11.09
C VAL A 234 8.33 8.90 10.15
N GLN A 235 9.53 8.77 10.67
CA GLN A 235 10.74 8.73 9.86
C GLN A 235 10.78 7.43 9.08
N ILE A 236 10.89 7.54 7.78
CA ILE A 236 11.01 6.40 6.89
C ILE A 236 12.44 6.26 6.42
N MET A 237 12.95 5.02 6.43
CA MET A 237 14.31 4.70 6.05
C MET A 237 15.33 5.49 6.92
N LYS A 238 16.56 5.66 6.43
CA LYS A 238 17.63 6.37 7.15
C LYS A 238 17.72 7.86 6.76
N THR A 239 16.60 8.47 6.37
CA THR A 239 16.61 9.84 5.82
C THR A 239 15.81 10.80 6.71
N PRO A 240 16.37 11.29 7.85
CA PRO A 240 15.66 12.18 8.77
C PRO A 240 15.17 13.46 8.13
N LYS A 241 15.87 13.94 7.09
CA LYS A 241 15.55 15.19 6.38
C LYS A 241 14.23 15.15 5.60
N LEU A 242 13.61 13.97 5.46
CA LEU A 242 12.38 13.79 4.67
C LEU A 242 11.15 13.52 5.54
N ILE A 243 11.17 13.86 6.83
CA ILE A 243 9.99 13.75 7.68
C ILE A 243 8.92 14.72 7.15
N GLY A 244 7.71 14.19 6.91
CA GLY A 244 6.61 14.96 6.32
C GLY A 244 6.70 15.20 4.81
N ILE A 245 7.76 14.72 4.17
CA ILE A 245 7.97 14.79 2.72
C ILE A 245 7.79 13.40 2.12
N CYS A 246 7.04 13.31 1.02
CA CYS A 246 6.86 12.04 0.30
C CYS A 246 8.22 11.48 -0.14
N GLN A 247 8.47 10.19 0.16
CA GLN A 247 9.73 9.52 -0.18
C GLN A 247 9.83 9.09 -1.65
N ASP A 248 8.74 9.19 -2.41
CA ASP A 248 8.73 8.85 -3.84
C ASP A 248 9.46 9.91 -4.65
N GLY A 249 10.52 9.48 -5.36
CA GLY A 249 11.37 10.40 -6.13
C GLY A 249 10.62 11.10 -7.28
N GLN A 250 9.56 10.51 -7.85
CA GLN A 250 8.77 11.14 -8.90
C GLN A 250 7.90 12.26 -8.33
N SER A 251 7.32 12.02 -7.16
CA SER A 251 6.56 13.04 -6.43
C SER A 251 7.46 14.21 -6.03
N GLN A 252 8.68 13.92 -5.54
CA GLN A 252 9.65 14.96 -5.18
C GLN A 252 10.11 15.79 -6.39
N MET A 253 10.41 15.15 -7.53
CA MET A 253 10.77 15.86 -8.76
C MET A 253 9.67 16.78 -9.25
N ASN A 254 8.42 16.37 -9.11
CA ASN A 254 7.28 17.16 -9.53
C ASN A 254 6.89 18.25 -8.51
N LYS A 255 7.35 18.15 -7.26
CA LYS A 255 6.99 19.01 -6.13
C LYS A 255 5.47 19.12 -5.88
N LEU A 256 4.69 18.17 -6.35
CA LEU A 256 3.23 18.14 -6.27
C LEU A 256 2.76 16.72 -5.96
N PRO A 257 1.60 16.54 -5.30
CA PRO A 257 0.95 15.26 -5.18
C PRO A 257 0.82 14.55 -6.54
N GLN A 258 1.15 13.27 -6.59
CA GLN A 258 1.02 12.44 -7.79
C GLN A 258 0.05 11.29 -7.55
N GLY A 259 -0.50 10.69 -8.61
CA GLY A 259 -1.42 9.56 -8.47
C GLY A 259 -0.79 8.28 -7.92
N ASN A 260 0.53 8.19 -7.86
CA ASN A 260 1.26 6.99 -7.45
C ASN A 260 1.69 6.98 -5.99
N ALA A 261 1.87 8.14 -5.35
CA ALA A 261 2.36 8.28 -3.97
C ALA A 261 2.08 9.69 -3.43
N GLY A 262 2.16 9.87 -2.11
CA GLY A 262 2.12 11.18 -1.45
C GLY A 262 1.02 11.34 -0.41
N VAL A 263 0.17 10.35 -0.19
CA VAL A 263 -0.76 10.33 0.94
C VAL A 263 0.00 9.98 2.21
N PHE A 264 -0.22 10.76 3.26
CA PHE A 264 0.13 10.44 4.65
C PHE A 264 -1.15 10.06 5.40
N SER A 265 -1.10 8.98 6.18
CA SER A 265 -2.27 8.47 6.89
C SER A 265 -1.86 7.73 8.17
N THR A 266 -2.85 7.44 9.02
CA THR A 266 -2.72 6.61 10.22
C THR A 266 -3.27 5.20 9.98
N ALA A 267 -2.94 4.25 10.85
CA ALA A 267 -3.52 2.91 10.80
C ALA A 267 -5.04 2.94 11.01
N ALA A 268 -5.54 3.81 11.90
CA ALA A 268 -6.96 3.98 12.16
C ALA A 268 -7.73 4.47 10.90
N ASP A 269 -7.22 5.49 10.21
CA ASP A 269 -7.86 5.99 8.99
C ASP A 269 -7.82 4.97 7.86
N MET A 270 -6.67 4.28 7.70
CA MET A 270 -6.58 3.21 6.71
C MET A 270 -7.50 2.03 7.03
N LEU A 271 -7.76 1.76 8.32
CA LEU A 271 -8.74 0.75 8.71
C LEU A 271 -10.17 1.17 8.32
N LYS A 272 -10.54 2.45 8.49
CA LYS A 272 -11.83 2.97 7.99
C LYS A 272 -11.97 2.74 6.48
N PHE A 273 -10.91 3.03 5.72
CA PHE A 273 -10.89 2.83 4.27
C PHE A 273 -11.09 1.37 3.87
N VAL A 274 -10.31 0.44 4.44
CA VAL A 274 -10.45 -0.98 4.10
C VAL A 274 -11.74 -1.60 4.63
N THR A 275 -12.27 -1.11 5.76
CA THR A 275 -13.54 -1.55 6.33
C THR A 275 -14.72 -1.14 5.45
N ASP A 276 -14.70 0.08 4.91
CA ASP A 276 -15.72 0.54 3.96
C ASP A 276 -15.75 -0.32 2.69
N ILE A 277 -14.55 -0.59 2.13
CA ILE A 277 -14.44 -1.45 0.94
C ILE A 277 -14.92 -2.86 1.24
N LEU A 278 -14.58 -3.42 2.40
CA LEU A 278 -15.04 -4.73 2.84
C LEU A 278 -16.57 -4.83 2.91
N HIS A 279 -17.21 -3.85 3.54
CA HIS A 279 -18.64 -3.84 3.76
C HIS A 279 -19.46 -3.16 2.66
N ARG A 280 -18.78 -2.57 1.64
CA ARG A 280 -19.41 -1.90 0.48
C ARG A 280 -20.45 -0.86 0.87
N LYS A 281 -20.08 0.05 1.81
CA LYS A 281 -21.05 0.86 2.54
C LYS A 281 -21.31 2.24 1.93
N THR A 282 -20.26 3.00 1.62
CA THR A 282 -20.36 4.45 1.36
C THR A 282 -20.52 4.79 -0.12
N PHE A 283 -19.88 4.02 -1.00
CA PHE A 283 -19.87 4.30 -2.43
C PHE A 283 -20.94 3.50 -3.20
N LYS A 284 -21.18 3.86 -4.46
CA LYS A 284 -22.05 3.07 -5.34
C LYS A 284 -21.50 1.65 -5.54
N LYS A 285 -22.39 0.69 -5.75
CA LYS A 285 -22.05 -0.74 -5.97
C LYS A 285 -20.97 -0.91 -7.08
N GLU A 286 -21.09 -0.15 -8.15
CA GLU A 286 -20.19 -0.20 -9.31
C GLU A 286 -18.74 0.12 -8.95
N VAL A 287 -18.52 0.97 -7.94
CA VAL A 287 -17.18 1.25 -7.42
C VAL A 287 -16.57 -0.03 -6.85
N TYR A 288 -17.28 -0.71 -5.96
CA TYR A 288 -16.79 -1.93 -5.33
C TYR A 288 -16.63 -3.08 -6.32
N ASP A 289 -17.52 -3.19 -7.30
CA ASP A 289 -17.41 -4.19 -8.36
C ASP A 289 -16.10 -4.00 -9.15
N LEU A 290 -15.71 -2.77 -9.46
CA LEU A 290 -14.41 -2.49 -10.09
C LEU A 290 -13.23 -2.89 -9.20
N LEU A 291 -13.30 -2.60 -7.87
CA LEU A 291 -12.20 -2.89 -6.95
C LEU A 291 -12.00 -4.40 -6.74
N TYR A 292 -13.06 -5.22 -6.80
CA TYR A 292 -13.00 -6.65 -6.53
C TYR A 292 -12.93 -7.53 -7.76
N THR A 293 -13.42 -7.06 -8.92
CA THR A 293 -13.44 -7.88 -10.13
C THR A 293 -12.05 -7.93 -10.77
N PRO A 294 -11.41 -9.10 -10.88
CA PRO A 294 -10.16 -9.22 -11.59
C PRO A 294 -10.40 -8.95 -13.08
N THR A 295 -9.70 -7.98 -13.64
CA THR A 295 -9.80 -7.60 -15.04
C THR A 295 -8.50 -7.82 -15.82
N PHE A 296 -7.45 -8.23 -15.10
CA PHE A 296 -6.22 -8.73 -15.68
C PHE A 296 -5.75 -9.97 -14.92
N GLU A 297 -5.59 -11.08 -15.65
CA GLU A 297 -5.02 -12.34 -15.18
C GLU A 297 -3.96 -12.82 -16.17
N HIS A 298 -2.77 -13.10 -15.65
CA HIS A 298 -1.62 -13.60 -16.39
C HIS A 298 -0.69 -14.32 -15.39
N GLU A 299 0.21 -15.20 -15.87
CA GLU A 299 1.22 -15.86 -15.02
C GLU A 299 2.08 -14.88 -14.20
N THR A 300 2.28 -13.66 -14.74
CA THR A 300 3.05 -12.59 -14.11
C THR A 300 2.27 -11.80 -13.05
N GLY A 301 0.93 -11.92 -12.97
CA GLY A 301 0.13 -11.25 -11.95
C GLY A 301 -1.37 -11.27 -12.21
N ARG A 302 -2.14 -11.06 -11.14
CA ARG A 302 -3.60 -10.94 -11.14
C ARG A 302 -3.99 -9.61 -10.53
N ARG A 303 -4.83 -8.83 -11.22
CA ARG A 303 -5.17 -7.46 -10.84
C ARG A 303 -6.66 -7.12 -11.02
N SER A 304 -7.17 -6.37 -10.07
CA SER A 304 -8.39 -5.58 -10.23
C SER A 304 -8.04 -4.09 -10.32
N TRP A 305 -9.03 -3.24 -10.30
CA TRP A 305 -8.88 -1.78 -10.42
C TRP A 305 -8.08 -1.19 -9.25
N GLY A 306 -6.80 -0.96 -9.46
CA GLY A 306 -5.87 -0.38 -8.47
C GLY A 306 -5.39 -1.33 -7.38
N TRP A 307 -5.80 -2.62 -7.38
CA TRP A 307 -5.45 -3.58 -6.35
C TRP A 307 -4.70 -4.81 -6.88
N ASP A 308 -3.90 -5.41 -6.01
CA ASP A 308 -3.19 -6.66 -6.25
C ASP A 308 -4.00 -7.84 -5.74
N MET A 309 -4.19 -8.86 -6.58
CA MET A 309 -4.84 -10.13 -6.26
C MET A 309 -3.89 -11.32 -6.46
N SER A 310 -2.63 -11.04 -6.75
CA SER A 310 -1.64 -12.08 -7.05
C SER A 310 -1.37 -12.96 -5.81
N PRO A 311 -1.27 -14.29 -5.95
CA PRO A 311 -1.02 -15.19 -4.81
C PRO A 311 0.20 -14.82 -3.97
N VAL A 312 1.26 -14.32 -4.62
CA VAL A 312 2.52 -13.91 -3.96
C VAL A 312 2.38 -12.65 -3.07
N GLN A 313 1.29 -11.91 -3.20
CA GLN A 313 1.00 -10.73 -2.39
C GLN A 313 -0.08 -10.98 -1.34
N ARG A 314 -0.62 -12.18 -1.30
CA ARG A 314 -1.68 -12.57 -0.38
C ARG A 314 -1.09 -13.12 0.92
N PRO A 315 -1.57 -12.69 2.12
CA PRO A 315 -1.17 -13.30 3.37
C PRO A 315 -1.58 -14.79 3.42
N ALA A 316 -0.79 -15.60 4.11
CA ALA A 316 -1.09 -17.04 4.23
C ALA A 316 -2.43 -17.26 4.96
N GLY A 317 -3.24 -18.18 4.45
CA GLY A 317 -4.57 -18.50 5.01
C GLY A 317 -5.69 -17.55 4.58
N TRP A 318 -5.41 -16.58 3.68
CA TRP A 318 -6.42 -15.68 3.13
C TRP A 318 -7.00 -16.24 1.81
N SER A 319 -8.25 -15.89 1.48
CA SER A 319 -8.95 -16.39 0.30
C SER A 319 -8.34 -15.93 -1.03
N ALA A 320 -8.73 -16.57 -2.13
CA ALA A 320 -8.28 -16.20 -3.47
C ALA A 320 -8.85 -14.86 -3.97
N SER A 321 -9.93 -14.39 -3.37
CA SER A 321 -10.57 -13.10 -3.65
C SER A 321 -9.93 -11.92 -2.93
N THR A 322 -8.93 -12.17 -2.07
CA THR A 322 -8.20 -11.14 -1.35
C THR A 322 -7.63 -10.09 -2.28
N ILE A 323 -7.90 -8.83 -1.94
CA ILE A 323 -7.25 -7.66 -2.54
C ILE A 323 -6.26 -7.05 -1.55
N THR A 324 -5.10 -6.64 -2.04
CA THR A 324 -4.04 -6.07 -1.19
C THR A 324 -3.29 -4.96 -1.91
N HIS A 325 -2.64 -4.09 -1.16
CA HIS A 325 -1.65 -3.18 -1.69
C HIS A 325 -0.56 -2.89 -0.65
N SER A 326 0.67 -2.73 -1.16
CA SER A 326 1.82 -2.43 -0.30
C SER A 326 2.52 -1.15 -0.72
N GLY A 327 3.08 -0.44 0.27
CA GLY A 327 3.95 0.72 0.09
C GLY A 327 5.43 0.34 0.21
N PHE A 328 6.28 1.01 -0.57
CA PHE A 328 7.72 0.76 -0.62
C PHE A 328 8.40 0.90 0.76
N SER A 329 7.96 1.82 1.58
CA SER A 329 8.54 2.11 2.89
C SER A 329 7.99 1.25 4.03
N GLY A 330 7.07 0.31 3.73
CA GLY A 330 6.66 -0.70 4.69
C GLY A 330 5.19 -0.67 5.10
N GLN A 331 4.30 -0.19 4.26
CA GLN A 331 2.86 -0.21 4.49
C GLN A 331 2.23 -1.42 3.79
N THR A 332 1.22 -2.02 4.39
CA THR A 332 0.37 -3.03 3.75
C THR A 332 -1.06 -2.91 4.27
N ILE A 333 -1.99 -2.91 3.32
CA ILE A 333 -3.42 -3.04 3.57
C ILE A 333 -3.93 -4.26 2.81
N ALA A 334 -4.85 -5.01 3.42
CA ALA A 334 -5.41 -6.21 2.81
C ALA A 334 -6.86 -6.41 3.24
N ILE A 335 -7.68 -6.93 2.32
CA ILE A 335 -9.10 -7.19 2.50
C ILE A 335 -9.41 -8.59 1.96
N ASP A 336 -10.00 -9.43 2.77
CA ASP A 336 -10.50 -10.75 2.42
C ASP A 336 -12.03 -10.73 2.45
N PRO A 337 -12.70 -10.54 1.31
CA PRO A 337 -14.16 -10.42 1.28
C PRO A 337 -14.88 -11.72 1.61
N GLU A 338 -14.29 -12.90 1.35
CA GLU A 338 -14.90 -14.18 1.69
C GLU A 338 -14.89 -14.44 3.19
N ALA A 339 -13.82 -14.01 3.87
CA ALA A 339 -13.72 -14.11 5.31
C ALA A 339 -14.41 -12.97 6.06
N GLY A 340 -14.79 -11.88 5.38
CA GLY A 340 -15.30 -10.69 6.06
C GLY A 340 -14.26 -9.98 6.91
N PHE A 341 -12.96 -10.05 6.53
CA PHE A 341 -11.84 -9.56 7.33
C PHE A 341 -10.97 -8.57 6.57
N ALA A 342 -10.53 -7.52 7.26
CA ALA A 342 -9.54 -6.59 6.74
C ALA A 342 -8.49 -6.24 7.80
N GLY A 343 -7.27 -5.93 7.33
CA GLY A 343 -6.16 -5.58 8.22
C GLY A 343 -5.21 -4.55 7.61
N VAL A 344 -4.57 -3.83 8.51
CA VAL A 344 -3.61 -2.76 8.22
C VAL A 344 -2.34 -2.98 9.03
N VAL A 345 -1.19 -2.96 8.36
CA VAL A 345 0.13 -3.03 9.00
C VAL A 345 1.03 -1.97 8.39
N LEU A 346 1.39 -0.97 9.18
CA LEU A 346 2.23 0.15 8.79
C LEU A 346 3.57 0.06 9.52
N THR A 347 4.67 -0.09 8.79
CA THR A 347 6.01 -0.15 9.37
C THR A 347 6.89 0.98 8.85
N SER A 348 7.86 1.42 9.65
CA SER A 348 8.96 2.27 9.19
C SER A 348 10.13 1.38 8.78
N ARG A 349 10.32 1.19 7.49
CA ARG A 349 11.35 0.31 6.93
C ARG A 349 12.73 0.92 7.11
N THR A 350 13.69 0.13 7.61
CA THR A 350 15.11 0.53 7.77
C THR A 350 16.06 -0.35 6.96
N ALA A 351 15.58 -1.48 6.45
CA ALA A 351 16.35 -2.49 5.72
C ALA A 351 15.70 -2.85 4.37
N GLU A 352 16.15 -3.89 3.73
CA GLU A 352 15.68 -4.30 2.40
C GLU A 352 14.19 -4.68 2.33
N HIS A 353 13.63 -4.45 1.14
CA HIS A 353 12.19 -4.53 0.86
C HIS A 353 11.56 -5.89 1.17
N THR A 354 12.23 -6.99 0.82
CA THR A 354 11.64 -8.33 0.88
C THR A 354 11.35 -8.79 2.31
N THR A 355 12.29 -8.61 3.22
CA THR A 355 12.16 -9.07 4.61
C THR A 355 11.02 -8.37 5.35
N GLY A 356 10.91 -7.04 5.21
CA GLY A 356 9.83 -6.28 5.83
C GLY A 356 8.44 -6.65 5.29
N ARG A 357 8.33 -7.10 4.03
CA ARG A 357 7.07 -7.60 3.47
C ARG A 357 6.63 -8.91 4.15
N ILE A 358 7.54 -9.85 4.33
CA ILE A 358 7.25 -11.13 5.00
C ILE A 358 6.66 -10.87 6.39
N CYS A 359 7.27 -9.98 7.18
CA CYS A 359 6.75 -9.59 8.49
C CYS A 359 5.28 -9.14 8.41
N ARG A 360 4.98 -8.17 7.56
CA ARG A 360 3.63 -7.61 7.44
C ARG A 360 2.60 -8.68 7.03
N MET A 361 2.97 -9.58 6.10
CA MET A 361 2.10 -10.68 5.68
C MET A 361 1.86 -11.67 6.84
N ARG A 362 2.87 -11.97 7.66
CA ARG A 362 2.72 -12.84 8.84
C ARG A 362 1.85 -12.20 9.92
N VAL A 363 2.02 -10.90 10.19
CA VAL A 363 1.15 -10.17 11.12
C VAL A 363 -0.29 -10.26 10.65
N LEU A 364 -0.58 -9.99 9.37
CA LEU A 364 -1.93 -10.09 8.81
C LEU A 364 -2.48 -11.52 8.90
N SER A 365 -1.67 -12.54 8.63
CA SER A 365 -2.09 -13.95 8.77
C SER A 365 -2.46 -14.28 10.21
N ILE A 366 -1.66 -13.85 11.20
CA ILE A 366 -1.92 -14.07 12.63
C ILE A 366 -3.21 -13.36 13.05
N LEU A 367 -3.43 -12.13 12.62
CA LEU A 367 -4.61 -11.36 12.98
C LEU A 367 -5.91 -12.00 12.45
N LYS A 368 -5.86 -12.67 11.29
CA LYS A 368 -7.01 -13.35 10.69
C LYS A 368 -7.22 -14.79 11.20
N GLU A 369 -6.25 -15.42 11.85
CA GLU A 369 -6.38 -16.81 12.30
C GLU A 369 -7.71 -17.05 13.05
N ASN A 370 -8.40 -18.16 12.71
CA ASN A 370 -9.69 -18.53 13.28
C ASN A 370 -10.83 -17.48 13.13
N HIS A 371 -10.69 -16.56 12.19
CA HIS A 371 -11.79 -15.75 11.73
C HIS A 371 -12.57 -16.56 10.67
N THR A 372 -13.75 -16.98 10.98
CA THR A 372 -14.66 -17.81 10.14
C THR A 372 -15.94 -17.05 9.83
#